data_999563fd08ed12afab76771ba2f793ec
#
_entry.id   999563fd08ed12afab76771ba2f793ec
#
_cell.length_a   1.000
_cell.length_b   1.000
_cell.length_c   1.000
_cell.angle_alpha   90.00
_cell.angle_beta   90.00
_cell.angle_gamma   90.00
#
_symmetry.space_group_name_H-M   'P 1'
#
loop_
_entity.id
_entity.type
_entity.pdbx_description
1 polymer ?
#
loop_
_entity_poly.entity_id
_entity_poly.type
_entity_poly.pdbx_seq_one_letter_code
_entity_poly.pdbx_strand_id
1 'polypeptide(L)'
;MVQTRSFTGVLLVVALTLAVPRLAEAGPPLICHPFDPGSQAVLPWGSGPAWNNPDNRYDVQQLTSDTLRLLTREAPVLARMENLRRATIYAAQDPRVANELLSAVLARALSSVSAGAPDAQALFNAGYLIESYKQAAHMHRYSMLAPPTAARWTLRSEPGGNGYSLVIRAMSLAGGSADMEFAASLMSEGTASANHRRRAAAAAAQGSLLARNLQNASRY
;
A
#
# COMPACT_ATOMS: atom_id res chain seq x y z
N MET A 1 -20.31 66.80 -48.24
CA MET A 1 -20.88 66.19 -47.02
C MET A 1 -20.54 64.70 -47.01
N VAL A 2 -19.52 64.30 -46.33
CA VAL A 2 -19.09 62.89 -46.22
C VAL A 2 -19.34 62.46 -44.80
N GLN A 3 -20.26 61.49 -44.63
CA GLN A 3 -20.57 60.89 -43.32
C GLN A 3 -19.61 59.69 -43.05
N THR A 4 -18.74 59.85 -42.13
CA THR A 4 -17.89 58.75 -41.56
C THR A 4 -18.68 57.96 -40.52
N ARG A 5 -19.00 56.72 -40.83
CA ARG A 5 -19.56 55.77 -39.83
C ARG A 5 -18.40 55.07 -39.05
N SER A 6 -18.34 55.40 -37.78
CA SER A 6 -17.48 54.70 -36.84
C SER A 6 -18.08 53.36 -36.49
N PHE A 7 -17.39 52.24 -36.79
CA PHE A 7 -17.68 50.91 -36.28
C PHE A 7 -16.91 50.69 -34.97
N THR A 8 -17.64 50.70 -33.89
CA THR A 8 -17.08 50.29 -32.57
C THR A 8 -17.17 48.78 -32.47
N GLY A 9 -16.04 48.11 -32.70
CA GLY A 9 -15.93 46.65 -32.50
C GLY A 9 -15.80 46.32 -31.00
N VAL A 10 -16.82 45.66 -30.47
CA VAL A 10 -16.77 45.10 -29.12
C VAL A 10 -16.00 43.76 -29.17
N LEU A 11 -14.80 43.75 -28.63
CA LEU A 11 -14.00 42.54 -28.43
C LEU A 11 -14.53 41.79 -27.19
N LEU A 12 -15.29 40.73 -27.44
CA LEU A 12 -15.76 39.81 -26.41
C LEU A 12 -14.61 38.84 -26.08
N VAL A 13 -13.85 39.10 -24.99
CA VAL A 13 -12.85 38.17 -24.46
C VAL A 13 -13.57 37.10 -23.66
N VAL A 14 -13.79 35.94 -24.26
CA VAL A 14 -14.26 34.74 -23.55
C VAL A 14 -13.08 34.16 -22.77
N ALA A 15 -13.03 34.44 -21.47
CA ALA A 15 -12.10 33.78 -20.57
C ALA A 15 -12.53 32.31 -20.38
N LEU A 16 -11.90 31.41 -21.12
CA LEU A 16 -12.06 29.96 -20.94
C LEU A 16 -11.30 29.56 -19.70
N THR A 17 -11.96 29.54 -18.54
CA THR A 17 -11.42 28.97 -17.32
C THR A 17 -11.29 27.45 -17.50
N LEU A 18 -10.12 27.00 -17.88
CA LEU A 18 -9.75 25.58 -17.81
C LEU A 18 -9.84 25.15 -16.34
N ALA A 19 -10.96 24.53 -15.98
CA ALA A 19 -11.07 23.78 -14.74
C ALA A 19 -10.10 22.60 -14.85
N VAL A 20 -8.86 22.81 -14.42
CA VAL A 20 -7.91 21.70 -14.20
C VAL A 20 -8.54 20.84 -13.12
N PRO A 21 -8.93 19.57 -13.42
CA PRO A 21 -9.37 18.68 -12.36
C PRO A 21 -8.22 18.62 -11.36
N ARG A 22 -8.45 19.12 -10.13
CA ARG A 22 -7.57 18.80 -9.03
C ARG A 22 -7.65 17.30 -8.88
N LEU A 23 -6.60 16.61 -9.33
CA LEU A 23 -6.38 15.23 -8.93
C LEU A 23 -6.41 15.27 -7.40
N ALA A 24 -7.47 14.72 -6.81
CA ALA A 24 -7.52 14.53 -5.39
C ALA A 24 -6.21 13.80 -5.05
N GLU A 25 -5.39 14.41 -4.22
CA GLU A 25 -4.12 13.82 -3.80
C GLU A 25 -4.51 12.56 -3.03
N ALA A 26 -4.56 11.44 -3.78
CA ALA A 26 -4.87 10.15 -3.22
C ALA A 26 -3.77 9.84 -2.21
N GLY A 27 -4.16 9.66 -0.95
CA GLY A 27 -3.20 9.32 0.09
C GLY A 27 -2.42 8.05 -0.25
N PRO A 28 -1.35 7.73 0.48
CA PRO A 28 -0.49 6.59 0.20
C PRO A 28 -1.26 5.29 -0.04
N PRO A 29 -1.08 4.64 -1.20
CA PRO A 29 -1.99 3.57 -1.65
C PRO A 29 -1.99 2.32 -0.76
N LEU A 30 -0.89 2.04 -0.05
CA LEU A 30 -0.82 0.89 0.88
C LEU A 30 -1.57 1.15 2.21
N ILE A 31 -1.89 2.38 2.54
CA ILE A 31 -2.45 2.75 3.84
C ILE A 31 -3.89 3.26 3.71
N CYS A 32 -4.13 4.18 2.78
CA CYS A 32 -5.41 4.91 2.71
C CYS A 32 -6.54 4.10 2.05
N HIS A 33 -6.23 2.96 1.44
CA HIS A 33 -7.20 2.17 0.70
C HIS A 33 -7.33 0.78 1.30
N PRO A 34 -8.48 0.46 1.95
CA PRO A 34 -8.76 -0.88 2.43
C PRO A 34 -8.81 -1.90 1.29
N PHE A 35 -8.24 -3.07 1.52
CA PHE A 35 -8.34 -4.19 0.59
C PHE A 35 -9.48 -5.12 1.01
N ASP A 36 -10.23 -5.62 0.03
CA ASP A 36 -11.20 -6.68 0.24
C ASP A 36 -10.45 -8.00 0.51
N PRO A 37 -10.49 -8.56 1.72
CA PRO A 37 -9.82 -9.83 2.06
C PRO A 37 -10.66 -11.05 1.70
N GLY A 38 -11.86 -10.87 1.13
CA GLY A 38 -12.85 -11.93 0.97
C GLY A 38 -13.38 -12.42 2.32
N SER A 39 -13.44 -13.73 2.49
CA SER A 39 -13.88 -14.39 3.74
C SER A 39 -12.73 -14.64 4.74
N GLN A 40 -11.55 -14.11 4.49
CA GLN A 40 -10.40 -14.36 5.33
C GLN A 40 -10.44 -13.56 6.64
N ALA A 41 -9.90 -14.16 7.69
CA ALA A 41 -9.74 -13.48 8.97
C ALA A 41 -8.77 -12.29 8.83
N VAL A 42 -9.13 -11.18 9.45
CA VAL A 42 -8.31 -9.97 9.51
C VAL A 42 -8.29 -9.41 10.94
N LEU A 43 -7.29 -8.58 11.23
CA LEU A 43 -7.21 -7.85 12.50
C LEU A 43 -8.53 -7.09 12.76
N PRO A 44 -8.97 -6.97 14.01
CA PRO A 44 -10.16 -6.20 14.38
C PRO A 44 -10.14 -4.81 13.76
N TRP A 45 -11.31 -4.29 13.42
CA TRP A 45 -11.44 -2.97 12.82
C TRP A 45 -12.75 -2.33 13.22
N GLY A 46 -12.78 -1.02 13.39
CA GLY A 46 -14.00 -0.29 13.69
C GLY A 46 -14.99 -0.35 12.54
N SER A 47 -16.26 -0.14 12.85
CA SER A 47 -17.36 -0.08 11.87
C SER A 47 -17.33 1.25 11.11
N GLY A 48 -17.71 1.22 9.83
CA GLY A 48 -17.86 2.41 8.99
C GLY A 48 -16.89 2.48 7.82
N PRO A 49 -17.07 3.44 6.91
CA PRO A 49 -16.36 3.51 5.63
C PRO A 49 -14.96 4.12 5.74
N ALA A 50 -14.58 4.66 6.90
CA ALA A 50 -13.29 5.33 7.05
C ALA A 50 -12.13 4.34 6.95
N TRP A 51 -11.17 4.63 6.09
CA TRP A 51 -9.95 3.82 5.92
C TRP A 51 -9.09 3.77 7.20
N ASN A 52 -9.19 4.79 8.04
CA ASN A 52 -8.47 4.93 9.31
C ASN A 52 -9.46 4.88 10.47
N ASN A 53 -9.92 3.69 10.79
CA ASN A 53 -10.86 3.45 11.88
C ASN A 53 -10.49 2.19 12.67
N PRO A 54 -9.31 2.17 13.34
CA PRO A 54 -8.94 1.06 14.20
C PRO A 54 -9.95 0.89 15.35
N ASP A 55 -10.23 -0.35 15.74
CA ASP A 55 -11.05 -0.61 16.94
C ASP A 55 -10.28 -0.13 18.17
N ASN A 56 -10.81 0.85 18.87
CA ASN A 56 -10.18 1.45 20.06
C ASN A 56 -10.16 0.53 21.30
N ARG A 57 -10.86 -0.60 21.25
CA ARG A 57 -10.83 -1.63 22.28
C ARG A 57 -9.76 -2.69 22.03
N TYR A 58 -9.11 -2.66 20.88
CA TYR A 58 -8.08 -3.61 20.55
C TYR A 58 -6.80 -3.36 21.36
N ASP A 59 -6.31 -4.41 22.03
CA ASP A 59 -5.04 -4.35 22.75
C ASP A 59 -3.86 -4.36 21.78
N VAL A 60 -3.28 -3.19 21.54
CA VAL A 60 -2.15 -3.00 20.62
C VAL A 60 -0.91 -3.79 21.05
N GLN A 61 -0.76 -4.17 22.32
CA GLN A 61 0.34 -5.00 22.78
C GLN A 61 0.26 -6.44 22.23
N GLN A 62 -0.90 -6.88 21.75
CA GLN A 62 -1.09 -8.17 21.09
C GLN A 62 -0.81 -8.11 19.58
N LEU A 63 -0.50 -6.93 19.03
CA LEU A 63 -0.44 -6.71 17.58
C LEU A 63 0.52 -7.65 16.86
N THR A 64 1.72 -7.84 17.40
CA THR A 64 2.73 -8.72 16.79
C THR A 64 2.24 -10.16 16.73
N SER A 65 1.75 -10.69 17.87
CA SER A 65 1.29 -12.08 17.95
C SER A 65 0.08 -12.33 17.04
N ASP A 66 -0.88 -11.41 17.04
CA ASP A 66 -2.10 -11.52 16.25
C ASP A 66 -1.81 -11.40 14.74
N THR A 67 -0.98 -10.45 14.36
CA THR A 67 -0.55 -10.31 12.96
C THR A 67 0.16 -11.58 12.48
N LEU A 68 1.11 -12.10 13.25
CA LEU A 68 1.86 -13.30 12.87
C LEU A 68 0.97 -14.55 12.78
N ARG A 69 -0.10 -14.62 13.58
CA ARG A 69 -1.09 -15.71 13.51
C ARG A 69 -1.95 -15.64 12.26
N LEU A 70 -2.25 -14.43 11.75
CA LEU A 70 -3.01 -14.21 10.52
C LEU A 70 -2.17 -14.36 9.25
N LEU A 71 -0.84 -14.23 9.36
CA LEU A 71 0.10 -14.41 8.25
C LEU A 71 0.54 -15.88 8.11
N THR A 72 -0.42 -16.81 8.11
CA THR A 72 -0.15 -18.23 7.89
C THR A 72 0.31 -18.50 6.45
N ARG A 73 0.84 -19.70 6.18
CA ARG A 73 1.27 -20.08 4.83
C ARG A 73 0.10 -20.04 3.83
N GLU A 74 -1.09 -20.38 4.26
CA GLU A 74 -2.31 -20.50 3.46
C GLU A 74 -3.02 -19.16 3.22
N ALA A 75 -2.69 -18.13 3.99
CA ALA A 75 -3.33 -16.83 3.87
C ALA A 75 -3.10 -16.24 2.47
N PRO A 76 -4.17 -15.87 1.71
CA PRO A 76 -4.03 -15.22 0.41
C PRO A 76 -3.31 -13.89 0.49
N VAL A 77 -2.65 -13.49 -0.60
CA VAL A 77 -1.88 -12.23 -0.67
C VAL A 77 -2.74 -11.02 -0.31
N LEU A 78 -3.96 -10.93 -0.82
CA LEU A 78 -4.86 -9.79 -0.55
C LEU A 78 -5.25 -9.69 0.94
N ALA A 79 -5.46 -10.83 1.62
CA ALA A 79 -5.70 -10.84 3.06
C ALA A 79 -4.45 -10.42 3.86
N ARG A 80 -3.25 -10.82 3.40
CA ARG A 80 -1.98 -10.34 3.98
C ARG A 80 -1.85 -8.84 3.85
N MET A 81 -2.15 -8.29 2.66
CA MET A 81 -2.12 -6.85 2.41
C MET A 81 -3.02 -6.09 3.38
N GLU A 82 -4.28 -6.54 3.55
CA GLU A 82 -5.19 -5.89 4.49
C GLU A 82 -4.75 -6.03 5.94
N ASN A 83 -4.26 -7.20 6.36
CA ASN A 83 -3.74 -7.40 7.70
C ASN A 83 -2.53 -6.50 7.99
N LEU A 84 -1.57 -6.42 7.06
CA LEU A 84 -0.38 -5.59 7.21
C LEU A 84 -0.72 -4.09 7.16
N ARG A 85 -1.72 -3.69 6.37
CA ARG A 85 -2.25 -2.33 6.36
C ARG A 85 -2.83 -1.95 7.73
N ARG A 86 -3.73 -2.78 8.29
CA ARG A 86 -4.30 -2.55 9.63
C ARG A 86 -3.23 -2.57 10.70
N ALA A 87 -2.31 -3.53 10.62
CA ALA A 87 -1.19 -3.61 11.56
C ALA A 87 -0.31 -2.35 11.54
N THR A 88 -0.06 -1.76 10.37
CA THR A 88 0.67 -0.50 10.25
C THR A 88 -0.05 0.64 10.96
N ILE A 89 -1.37 0.74 10.81
CA ILE A 89 -2.17 1.79 11.45
C ILE A 89 -2.19 1.62 12.98
N TYR A 90 -2.32 0.39 13.48
CA TYR A 90 -2.22 0.11 14.91
C TYR A 90 -0.81 0.39 15.46
N ALA A 91 0.22 -0.07 14.74
CA ALA A 91 1.62 0.11 15.12
C ALA A 91 2.02 1.59 15.24
N ALA A 92 1.37 2.47 14.48
CA ALA A 92 1.59 3.91 14.55
C ALA A 92 1.20 4.54 15.90
N GLN A 93 0.55 3.80 16.78
CA GLN A 93 0.17 4.29 18.12
C GLN A 93 1.29 4.08 19.15
N ASP A 94 2.19 3.11 18.94
CA ASP A 94 3.31 2.80 19.84
C ASP A 94 4.56 2.40 19.04
N PRO A 95 5.63 3.22 19.06
CA PRO A 95 6.88 2.93 18.35
C PRO A 95 7.55 1.62 18.79
N ARG A 96 7.33 1.15 20.02
CA ARG A 96 7.89 -0.13 20.50
C ARG A 96 7.18 -1.28 19.81
N VAL A 97 5.85 -1.23 19.74
CA VAL A 97 5.05 -2.22 19.03
C VAL A 97 5.37 -2.23 17.54
N ALA A 98 5.56 -1.05 16.94
CA ALA A 98 5.99 -0.93 15.55
C ALA A 98 7.33 -1.63 15.29
N ASN A 99 8.32 -1.41 16.17
CA ASN A 99 9.64 -2.04 16.05
C ASN A 99 9.57 -3.56 16.27
N GLU A 100 8.77 -4.01 17.24
CA GLU A 100 8.59 -5.43 17.53
C GLU A 100 7.95 -6.16 16.34
N LEU A 101 6.85 -5.63 15.81
CA LEU A 101 6.17 -6.22 14.64
C LEU A 101 7.12 -6.32 13.45
N LEU A 102 7.80 -5.23 13.10
CA LEU A 102 8.71 -5.21 11.97
C LEU A 102 9.86 -6.20 12.16
N SER A 103 10.46 -6.24 13.36
CA SER A 103 11.53 -7.17 13.70
C SER A 103 11.10 -8.63 13.59
N ALA A 104 9.90 -8.96 14.07
CA ALA A 104 9.36 -10.31 14.02
C ALA A 104 9.06 -10.78 12.59
N VAL A 105 8.48 -9.90 11.77
CA VAL A 105 8.18 -10.20 10.35
C VAL A 105 9.46 -10.35 9.53
N LEU A 106 10.45 -9.47 9.75
CA LEU A 106 11.77 -9.57 9.13
C LEU A 106 12.52 -10.85 9.56
N ALA A 107 12.49 -11.20 10.83
CA ALA A 107 13.16 -12.40 11.33
C ALA A 107 12.66 -13.67 10.62
N ARG A 108 11.36 -13.78 10.36
CA ARG A 108 10.80 -14.91 9.58
C ARG A 108 11.36 -14.95 8.15
N ALA A 109 11.41 -13.80 7.47
CA ALA A 109 11.94 -13.72 6.11
C ALA A 109 13.44 -14.08 6.07
N LEU A 110 14.24 -13.50 6.96
CA LEU A 110 15.69 -13.72 7.02
C LEU A 110 16.05 -15.14 7.43
N SER A 111 15.32 -15.74 8.37
CA SER A 111 15.57 -17.12 8.79
C SER A 111 15.32 -18.11 7.64
N SER A 112 14.30 -17.89 6.80
CA SER A 112 14.06 -18.71 5.61
C SER A 112 15.21 -18.63 4.59
N VAL A 113 15.74 -17.43 4.39
CA VAL A 113 16.89 -17.19 3.50
C VAL A 113 18.16 -17.85 4.05
N SER A 114 18.44 -17.68 5.35
CA SER A 114 19.61 -18.25 6.00
C SER A 114 19.58 -19.79 6.04
N ALA A 115 18.39 -20.37 6.07
CA ALA A 115 18.18 -21.81 5.97
C ALA A 115 18.35 -22.37 4.54
N GLY A 116 18.64 -21.53 3.55
CA GLY A 116 18.75 -21.92 2.14
C GLY A 116 17.43 -22.27 1.47
N ALA A 117 16.30 -22.03 2.14
CA ALA A 117 14.94 -22.31 1.64
C ALA A 117 14.08 -21.04 1.76
N PRO A 118 14.31 -20.01 0.92
CA PRO A 118 13.62 -18.74 1.02
C PRO A 118 12.11 -18.91 0.86
N ASP A 119 11.34 -18.41 1.82
CA ASP A 119 9.89 -18.42 1.82
C ASP A 119 9.36 -17.15 1.10
N ALA A 120 8.73 -17.34 -0.04
CA ALA A 120 8.18 -16.27 -0.84
C ALA A 120 7.18 -15.41 -0.05
N GLN A 121 6.35 -16.03 0.79
CA GLN A 121 5.33 -15.29 1.54
C GLN A 121 5.93 -14.53 2.72
N ALA A 122 6.95 -15.07 3.37
CA ALA A 122 7.67 -14.37 4.41
C ALA A 122 8.40 -13.12 3.84
N LEU A 123 9.04 -13.26 2.69
CA LEU A 123 9.67 -12.15 1.96
C LEU A 123 8.63 -11.09 1.53
N PHE A 124 7.49 -11.53 1.01
CA PHE A 124 6.39 -10.64 0.65
C PHE A 124 5.91 -9.84 1.88
N ASN A 125 5.64 -10.52 3.00
CA ASN A 125 5.16 -9.86 4.21
C ASN A 125 6.15 -8.81 4.71
N ALA A 126 7.44 -9.12 4.74
CA ALA A 126 8.49 -8.21 5.15
C ALA A 126 8.58 -6.99 4.21
N GLY A 127 8.59 -7.23 2.91
CA GLY A 127 8.64 -6.19 1.90
C GLY A 127 7.42 -5.27 1.95
N TYR A 128 6.24 -5.85 2.06
CA TYR A 128 4.99 -5.10 2.14
C TYR A 128 4.92 -4.23 3.40
N LEU A 129 5.29 -4.76 4.56
CA LEU A 129 5.28 -4.00 5.82
C LEU A 129 6.28 -2.84 5.80
N ILE A 130 7.48 -3.05 5.25
CA ILE A 130 8.47 -1.98 5.08
C ILE A 130 7.90 -0.84 4.25
N GLU A 131 7.32 -1.13 3.09
CA GLU A 131 6.76 -0.09 2.21
C GLU A 131 5.53 0.57 2.85
N SER A 132 4.70 -0.18 3.57
CA SER A 132 3.59 0.38 4.34
C SER A 132 4.07 1.36 5.41
N TYR A 133 5.14 1.03 6.13
CA TYR A 133 5.73 1.93 7.12
C TYR A 133 6.33 3.19 6.47
N LYS A 134 7.01 3.05 5.32
CA LYS A 134 7.51 4.20 4.56
C LYS A 134 6.38 5.12 4.12
N GLN A 135 5.33 4.57 3.53
CA GLN A 135 4.19 5.37 3.08
C GLN A 135 3.47 6.04 4.27
N ALA A 136 3.27 5.31 5.37
CA ALA A 136 2.68 5.87 6.57
C ALA A 136 3.51 7.02 7.15
N ALA A 137 4.83 6.90 7.14
CA ALA A 137 5.74 7.91 7.66
C ALA A 137 5.63 9.28 6.95
N HIS A 138 5.21 9.31 5.68
CA HIS A 138 4.95 10.55 4.95
C HIS A 138 3.64 11.24 5.38
N MET A 139 2.78 10.55 6.12
CA MET A 139 1.54 11.13 6.62
C MET A 139 1.79 11.78 7.98
N HIS A 140 1.48 13.07 8.11
CA HIS A 140 1.75 13.84 9.34
C HIS A 140 1.26 13.15 10.62
N ARG A 141 0.06 12.53 10.61
CA ARG A 141 -0.51 11.83 11.76
C ARG A 141 0.24 10.56 12.18
N TYR A 142 1.06 10.02 11.29
CA TYR A 142 1.88 8.82 11.53
C TYR A 142 3.37 9.12 11.52
N SER A 143 3.73 10.39 11.68
CA SER A 143 5.13 10.84 11.69
C SER A 143 5.98 10.14 12.76
N MET A 144 5.37 9.56 13.79
CA MET A 144 6.07 8.74 14.78
C MET A 144 6.65 7.44 14.19
N LEU A 145 6.15 6.95 13.06
CA LEU A 145 6.78 5.86 12.31
C LEU A 145 8.01 6.37 11.54
N ALA A 146 8.19 7.68 11.42
CA ALA A 146 9.18 8.28 10.57
C ALA A 146 10.60 8.20 11.14
N PRO A 147 11.13 8.87 12.13
CA PRO A 147 12.58 8.95 12.20
C PRO A 147 13.30 7.77 12.85
N PRO A 148 12.85 7.16 13.97
CA PRO A 148 13.61 6.07 14.57
C PRO A 148 13.35 4.72 13.92
N THR A 149 12.14 4.50 13.39
CA THR A 149 11.69 3.22 12.88
C THR A 149 11.90 3.11 11.37
N ALA A 150 11.34 4.03 10.59
CA ALA A 150 11.46 3.99 9.14
C ALA A 150 12.92 4.23 8.67
N ALA A 151 13.66 5.15 9.29
CA ALA A 151 15.03 5.45 8.91
C ALA A 151 16.02 4.31 9.21
N ARG A 152 15.79 3.53 10.27
CA ARG A 152 16.63 2.37 10.58
C ARG A 152 16.47 1.24 9.59
N TRP A 153 15.30 1.07 9.02
CA TRP A 153 14.97 -0.05 8.14
C TRP A 153 15.21 0.23 6.67
N THR A 154 15.29 1.48 6.29
CA THR A 154 15.57 1.87 4.90
C THR A 154 17.02 1.70 4.50
N LEU A 155 17.96 1.50 5.43
CA LEU A 155 19.36 1.82 5.14
C LEU A 155 20.38 0.75 5.45
N ARG A 156 20.09 -0.37 6.13
CA ARG A 156 21.20 -1.15 6.69
C ARG A 156 21.22 -2.65 6.42
N SER A 157 20.23 -3.25 5.84
CA SER A 157 20.16 -4.69 6.07
C SER A 157 20.23 -5.61 4.88
N GLU A 158 20.14 -5.15 3.63
CA GLU A 158 20.31 -6.11 2.53
C GLU A 158 20.76 -5.42 1.22
N PRO A 159 21.48 -6.13 0.34
CA PRO A 159 21.71 -5.68 -1.02
C PRO A 159 20.36 -5.52 -1.74
N GLY A 160 19.92 -4.29 -1.92
CA GLY A 160 18.64 -3.96 -2.48
C GLY A 160 17.65 -3.30 -1.52
N GLY A 161 17.97 -3.12 -0.27
CA GLY A 161 17.46 -2.29 0.86
C GLY A 161 16.08 -1.66 0.85
N ASN A 162 15.14 -2.05 -0.01
CA ASN A 162 13.77 -1.55 0.03
C ASN A 162 12.76 -2.70 0.03
N GLY A 163 11.58 -2.45 0.58
CA GLY A 163 10.54 -3.46 0.66
C GLY A 163 10.08 -3.94 -0.71
N TYR A 164 10.09 -3.07 -1.71
CA TYR A 164 9.75 -3.42 -3.08
C TYR A 164 10.67 -4.53 -3.64
N SER A 165 11.98 -4.48 -3.40
CA SER A 165 12.90 -5.54 -3.84
C SER A 165 12.57 -6.91 -3.22
N LEU A 166 12.15 -6.92 -1.96
CA LEU A 166 11.71 -8.15 -1.29
C LEU A 166 10.44 -8.71 -1.91
N VAL A 167 9.49 -7.84 -2.28
CA VAL A 167 8.25 -8.26 -2.98
C VAL A 167 8.57 -8.80 -4.37
N ILE A 168 9.47 -8.17 -5.13
CA ILE A 168 9.90 -8.68 -6.44
C ILE A 168 10.57 -10.06 -6.31
N ARG A 169 11.42 -10.24 -5.29
CA ARG A 169 12.04 -11.53 -5.01
C ARG A 169 11.00 -12.58 -4.62
N ALA A 170 10.04 -12.23 -3.76
CA ALA A 170 8.93 -13.09 -3.38
C ALA A 170 8.12 -13.55 -4.61
N MET A 171 7.80 -12.62 -5.49
CA MET A 171 7.05 -12.88 -6.72
C MET A 171 7.81 -13.83 -7.66
N SER A 172 9.12 -13.65 -7.79
CA SER A 172 9.97 -14.56 -8.58
C SER A 172 9.98 -15.98 -8.00
N LEU A 173 10.08 -16.11 -6.67
CA LEU A 173 10.05 -17.41 -5.99
C LEU A 173 8.69 -18.11 -6.09
N ALA A 174 7.61 -17.33 -6.16
CA ALA A 174 6.25 -17.85 -6.32
C ALA A 174 5.91 -18.23 -7.78
N GLY A 175 6.84 -18.11 -8.73
CA GLY A 175 6.60 -18.39 -10.15
C GLY A 175 5.66 -17.39 -10.84
N GLY A 176 5.55 -16.18 -10.29
CA GLY A 176 4.59 -15.16 -10.70
C GLY A 176 3.28 -15.26 -9.91
N SER A 177 2.79 -14.13 -9.44
CA SER A 177 1.52 -14.02 -8.70
C SER A 177 0.84 -12.72 -9.07
N ALA A 178 -0.37 -12.82 -9.61
CA ALA A 178 -1.16 -11.65 -10.00
C ALA A 178 -1.47 -10.73 -8.81
N ASP A 179 -1.71 -11.30 -7.63
CA ASP A 179 -1.93 -10.54 -6.40
C ASP A 179 -0.64 -9.81 -5.94
N MET A 180 0.53 -10.43 -6.11
CA MET A 180 1.81 -9.78 -5.81
C MET A 180 2.16 -8.72 -6.86
N GLU A 181 1.78 -8.90 -8.12
CA GLU A 181 1.85 -7.87 -9.16
C GLU A 181 0.98 -6.65 -8.78
N PHE A 182 -0.22 -6.90 -8.28
CA PHE A 182 -1.07 -5.82 -7.76
C PHE A 182 -0.41 -5.09 -6.59
N ALA A 183 0.12 -5.80 -5.61
CA ALA A 183 0.86 -5.19 -4.50
C ALA A 183 2.06 -4.37 -4.98
N ALA A 184 2.87 -4.91 -5.91
CA ALA A 184 4.02 -4.22 -6.49
C ALA A 184 3.63 -2.93 -7.24
N SER A 185 2.44 -2.90 -7.86
CA SER A 185 1.92 -1.69 -8.51
C SER A 185 1.66 -0.54 -7.54
N LEU A 186 1.33 -0.86 -6.28
CA LEU A 186 1.07 0.13 -5.22
C LEU A 186 2.35 0.63 -4.52
N MET A 187 3.47 -0.06 -4.75
CA MET A 187 4.79 0.24 -4.17
C MET A 187 5.74 0.94 -5.15
N SER A 188 5.33 1.06 -6.39
CA SER A 188 6.15 1.63 -7.46
C SER A 188 5.41 2.78 -8.14
N GLU A 189 6.15 3.57 -8.92
CA GLU A 189 5.62 4.76 -9.58
C GLU A 189 5.79 4.69 -11.11
N GLY A 190 5.10 5.55 -11.80
CA GLY A 190 5.24 5.75 -13.24
C GLY A 190 5.04 4.47 -14.06
N THR A 191 5.96 4.21 -14.97
CA THR A 191 5.89 3.05 -15.90
C THR A 191 5.95 1.71 -15.17
N ALA A 192 6.71 1.60 -14.09
CA ALA A 192 6.81 0.36 -13.31
C ALA A 192 5.45 0.00 -12.68
N SER A 193 4.80 0.95 -12.02
CA SER A 193 3.46 0.78 -11.45
C SER A 193 2.45 0.36 -12.51
N ALA A 194 2.41 1.08 -13.65
CA ALA A 194 1.51 0.77 -14.76
C ALA A 194 1.75 -0.65 -15.33
N ASN A 195 3.01 -1.08 -15.43
CA ASN A 195 3.35 -2.42 -15.91
C ASN A 195 2.87 -3.52 -14.96
N HIS A 196 3.13 -3.37 -13.66
CA HIS A 196 2.66 -4.30 -12.64
C HIS A 196 1.13 -4.38 -12.65
N ARG A 197 0.45 -3.23 -12.70
CA ARG A 197 -1.01 -3.16 -12.72
C ARG A 197 -1.59 -3.86 -13.95
N ARG A 198 -0.99 -3.68 -15.13
CA ARG A 198 -1.43 -4.39 -16.36
C ARG A 198 -1.30 -5.89 -16.22
N ARG A 199 -0.17 -6.41 -15.67
CA ARG A 199 0.02 -7.85 -15.47
C ARG A 199 -0.99 -8.41 -14.48
N ALA A 200 -1.24 -7.73 -13.37
CA ALA A 200 -2.28 -8.11 -12.40
C ALA A 200 -3.66 -8.16 -13.05
N ALA A 201 -4.03 -7.13 -13.81
CA ALA A 201 -5.32 -7.06 -14.49
C ALA A 201 -5.49 -8.13 -15.57
N ALA A 202 -4.44 -8.43 -16.34
CA ALA A 202 -4.49 -9.47 -17.38
C ALA A 202 -4.70 -10.88 -16.80
N ALA A 203 -4.27 -11.14 -15.58
CA ALA A 203 -4.42 -12.41 -14.91
C ALA A 203 -5.65 -12.49 -13.98
N ALA A 204 -6.33 -11.37 -13.74
CA ALA A 204 -7.51 -11.33 -12.88
C ALA A 204 -8.74 -11.88 -13.58
N ALA A 205 -9.29 -13.01 -13.09
CA ALA A 205 -10.56 -13.53 -13.58
C ALA A 205 -11.70 -12.54 -13.25
N GLN A 206 -12.68 -12.44 -14.15
CA GLN A 206 -13.85 -11.59 -13.95
C GLN A 206 -14.56 -11.93 -12.63
N GLY A 207 -14.88 -10.93 -11.82
CA GLY A 207 -15.55 -11.10 -10.52
C GLY A 207 -14.66 -11.68 -9.42
N SER A 208 -13.38 -11.98 -9.70
CA SER A 208 -12.44 -12.45 -8.69
C SER A 208 -12.18 -11.41 -7.61
N LEU A 209 -11.64 -11.86 -6.49
CA LEU A 209 -11.21 -10.96 -5.40
C LEU A 209 -10.19 -9.94 -5.89
N LEU A 210 -9.24 -10.36 -6.72
CA LEU A 210 -8.26 -9.47 -7.34
C LEU A 210 -8.92 -8.42 -8.25
N ALA A 211 -9.88 -8.83 -9.09
CA ALA A 211 -10.60 -7.90 -9.97
C ALA A 211 -11.33 -6.81 -9.17
N ARG A 212 -11.98 -7.17 -8.05
CA ARG A 212 -12.63 -6.20 -7.16
C ARG A 212 -11.63 -5.22 -6.53
N ASN A 213 -10.49 -5.72 -6.04
CA ASN A 213 -9.45 -4.88 -5.46
C ASN A 213 -8.82 -3.93 -6.50
N LEU A 214 -8.59 -4.40 -7.72
CA LEU A 214 -8.12 -3.56 -8.84
C LEU A 214 -9.11 -2.45 -9.19
N GLN A 215 -10.41 -2.74 -9.21
CA GLN A 215 -11.46 -1.76 -9.43
C GLN A 215 -11.53 -0.72 -8.30
N ASN A 216 -11.43 -1.16 -7.05
CA ASN A 216 -11.41 -0.26 -5.91
C ASN A 216 -10.20 0.68 -5.95
N ALA A 217 -9.00 0.13 -6.22
CA ALA A 217 -7.78 0.92 -6.33
C ALA A 217 -7.74 1.88 -7.54
N SER A 218 -8.65 1.76 -8.52
CA SER A 218 -8.74 2.70 -9.65
C SER A 218 -9.63 3.92 -9.38
N ARG A 219 -10.30 3.95 -8.25
CA ARG A 219 -11.19 5.06 -7.86
C ARG A 219 -10.45 6.17 -7.12
N TYR A 220 -9.19 5.96 -6.83
CA TYR A 220 -8.29 6.87 -6.12
C TYR A 220 -7.08 7.19 -7.01
#